data_d323885d4eae8d021dcc072f6c5a556a
#
_entry.id   d323885d4eae8d021dcc072f6c5a556a
#
_cell.length_a   1.000
_cell.length_b   1.000
_cell.length_c   1.000
_cell.angle_alpha   90.00
_cell.angle_beta   90.00
_cell.angle_gamma   90.00
#
_symmetry.space_group_name_H-M   'P 1'
#
loop_
_entity.id
_entity.type
_entity.pdbx_description
1 polymer ?
#
loop_
_entity_poly.entity_id
_entity_poly.type
_entity_poly.pdbx_seq_one_letter_code
_entity_poly.pdbx_strand_id
1 'polypeptide(L)'
;MNFDLNDEQQEIQSTAKEFLADRFKAAKVRELAESRSYDDGLWRQMSELGWPGIAIPEDDGGQGLGMVELAVLLEQSGYACAPSPLLGSAGAALMVSAAGSDEQRAEWLPKLASGEATGSFGGFAEGESTLFCDLPTADVVVTFDGEGALLAPASEVDFEPIKAIDATRSYALVSDAAGERLPGEVDAGRDRLAVAIAAELTGVAQRALEMAVEYAREREQFGRPIGAYQGVSHRCAAMLLATEESRSLTYYAAWTADAEPESLPMAAAMAAARAGDAGWQVPASALQVFGGIGFTWEHDLQFWLKRGRVAGRMLGTPRDHRERVADLSGLGSGVVAVPT
;
A
#
# COMPACT_ATOMS: atom_id res chain seq x y z
N MET A 1 -23.32 4.02 -5.46
CA MET A 1 -22.33 3.70 -4.42
C MET A 1 -22.74 4.35 -3.09
N ASN A 2 -22.74 3.62 -1.99
CA ASN A 2 -22.78 4.18 -0.66
C ASN A 2 -21.32 4.29 -0.16
N PHE A 3 -20.90 5.48 0.32
CA PHE A 3 -19.54 5.69 0.81
C PHE A 3 -19.37 5.28 2.28
N ASP A 4 -20.46 5.04 3.00
CA ASP A 4 -20.38 4.55 4.37
C ASP A 4 -20.09 3.05 4.38
N LEU A 5 -19.19 2.63 5.27
CA LEU A 5 -18.93 1.21 5.49
C LEU A 5 -20.17 0.53 6.05
N ASN A 6 -20.48 -0.67 5.58
CA ASN A 6 -21.51 -1.51 6.16
C ASN A 6 -21.06 -2.08 7.52
N ASP A 7 -21.96 -2.79 8.22
CA ASP A 7 -21.72 -3.31 9.58
C ASP A 7 -20.51 -4.27 9.60
N GLU A 8 -20.37 -5.14 8.61
CA GLU A 8 -19.26 -6.09 8.49
C GLU A 8 -17.92 -5.38 8.23
N GLN A 9 -17.90 -4.41 7.32
CA GLN A 9 -16.73 -3.59 7.06
C GLN A 9 -16.30 -2.76 8.27
N GLN A 10 -17.26 -2.26 9.05
CA GLN A 10 -16.98 -1.56 10.31
C GLN A 10 -16.40 -2.50 11.37
N GLU A 11 -16.87 -3.76 11.45
CA GLU A 11 -16.31 -4.77 12.33
C GLU A 11 -14.87 -5.13 11.95
N ILE A 12 -14.58 -5.32 10.66
CA ILE A 12 -13.22 -5.53 10.15
C ILE A 12 -12.33 -4.33 10.52
N GLN A 13 -12.81 -3.10 10.31
CA GLN A 13 -12.07 -1.89 10.63
C GLN A 13 -11.75 -1.79 12.13
N SER A 14 -12.73 -2.02 13.00
CA SER A 14 -12.53 -1.91 14.45
C SER A 14 -11.60 -3.00 14.97
N THR A 15 -11.76 -4.25 14.52
CA THR A 15 -10.89 -5.37 14.85
C THR A 15 -9.45 -5.11 14.41
N ALA A 16 -9.26 -4.65 13.18
CA ALA A 16 -7.94 -4.31 12.66
C ALA A 16 -7.30 -3.17 13.45
N LYS A 17 -8.05 -2.11 13.73
CA LYS A 17 -7.59 -0.96 14.51
C LYS A 17 -7.17 -1.36 15.93
N GLU A 18 -7.97 -2.14 16.63
CA GLU A 18 -7.68 -2.59 17.99
C GLU A 18 -6.45 -3.50 18.02
N PHE A 19 -6.40 -4.52 17.16
CA PHE A 19 -5.27 -5.43 17.06
C PHE A 19 -3.97 -4.70 16.76
N LEU A 20 -3.97 -3.86 15.72
CA LEU A 20 -2.76 -3.16 15.28
C LEU A 20 -2.29 -2.13 16.31
N ALA A 21 -3.21 -1.41 16.97
CA ALA A 21 -2.85 -0.47 18.04
C ALA A 21 -2.25 -1.15 19.26
N ASP A 22 -2.67 -2.37 19.59
CA ASP A 22 -2.11 -3.13 20.71
C ASP A 22 -0.76 -3.77 20.35
N ARG A 23 -0.63 -4.37 19.17
CA ARG A 23 0.51 -5.17 18.76
C ARG A 23 1.64 -4.37 18.12
N PHE A 24 1.35 -3.32 17.37
CA PHE A 24 2.32 -2.50 16.65
C PHE A 24 2.48 -1.11 17.31
N LYS A 25 2.70 -1.10 18.64
CA LYS A 25 3.12 0.12 19.34
C LYS A 25 4.45 0.64 18.78
N ALA A 26 4.69 1.93 18.89
CA ALA A 26 5.88 2.59 18.35
C ALA A 26 7.19 1.86 18.68
N ALA A 27 7.35 1.34 19.90
CA ALA A 27 8.53 0.57 20.31
C ALA A 27 8.68 -0.73 19.52
N LYS A 28 7.58 -1.45 19.23
CA LYS A 28 7.60 -2.70 18.43
C LYS A 28 7.89 -2.40 16.96
N VAL A 29 7.29 -1.34 16.40
CA VAL A 29 7.61 -0.90 15.02
C VAL A 29 9.10 -0.56 14.90
N ARG A 30 9.65 0.14 15.88
CA ARG A 30 11.09 0.50 15.91
C ARG A 30 11.98 -0.73 15.99
N GLU A 31 11.68 -1.69 16.89
CA GLU A 31 12.41 -2.95 17.04
C GLU A 31 12.46 -3.72 15.70
N LEU A 32 11.30 -3.89 15.06
CA LEU A 32 11.20 -4.60 13.77
C LEU A 32 11.86 -3.84 12.63
N ALA A 33 11.79 -2.49 12.63
CA ALA A 33 12.48 -1.67 11.65
C ALA A 33 14.01 -1.75 11.78
N GLU A 34 14.55 -1.89 12.99
CA GLU A 34 16.00 -2.08 13.21
C GLU A 34 16.49 -3.42 12.64
N SER A 35 15.70 -4.48 12.79
CA SER A 35 15.99 -5.80 12.22
C SER A 35 15.60 -5.94 10.74
N ARG A 36 14.80 -5.01 10.20
CA ARG A 36 14.22 -5.07 8.85
C ARG A 36 13.47 -6.37 8.59
N SER A 37 12.72 -6.83 9.57
CA SER A 37 11.97 -8.07 9.54
C SER A 37 10.55 -7.84 10.07
N TYR A 38 9.74 -8.86 10.00
CA TYR A 38 8.46 -8.92 10.69
C TYR A 38 8.51 -9.98 11.81
N ASP A 39 7.47 -10.02 12.62
CA ASP A 39 7.33 -10.98 13.73
C ASP A 39 6.42 -12.12 13.28
N ASP A 40 6.97 -13.35 13.19
CA ASP A 40 6.23 -14.55 12.76
C ASP A 40 5.03 -14.86 13.67
N GLY A 41 5.14 -14.54 14.96
CA GLY A 41 4.05 -14.74 15.92
C GLY A 41 2.89 -13.77 15.66
N LEU A 42 3.18 -12.53 15.30
CA LEU A 42 2.17 -11.54 14.88
C LEU A 42 1.58 -11.89 13.52
N TRP A 43 2.40 -12.36 12.57
CA TRP A 43 1.90 -12.84 11.29
C TRP A 43 0.92 -13.99 11.45
N ARG A 44 1.23 -14.98 12.30
CA ARG A 44 0.33 -16.07 12.59
C ARG A 44 -1.00 -15.59 13.20
N GLN A 45 -0.97 -14.63 14.14
CA GLN A 45 -2.19 -14.05 14.69
C GLN A 45 -3.03 -13.34 13.62
N MET A 46 -2.40 -12.61 12.68
CA MET A 46 -3.08 -11.99 11.53
C MET A 46 -3.69 -13.06 10.60
N SER A 47 -3.00 -14.18 10.42
CA SER A 47 -3.47 -15.31 9.62
C SER A 47 -4.66 -16.02 10.29
N GLU A 48 -4.64 -16.20 11.61
CA GLU A 48 -5.77 -16.75 12.39
C GLU A 48 -7.03 -15.87 12.32
N LEU A 49 -6.86 -14.55 12.08
CA LEU A 49 -7.95 -13.62 11.79
C LEU A 49 -8.41 -13.65 10.31
N GLY A 50 -7.76 -14.47 9.47
CA GLY A 50 -8.10 -14.62 8.06
C GLY A 50 -7.65 -13.46 7.16
N TRP A 51 -6.82 -12.54 7.66
CA TRP A 51 -6.44 -11.33 6.94
C TRP A 51 -5.71 -11.56 5.60
N PRO A 52 -4.77 -12.54 5.49
CA PRO A 52 -4.11 -12.81 4.21
C PRO A 52 -5.07 -13.27 3.11
N GLY A 53 -6.13 -13.99 3.50
CA GLY A 53 -7.13 -14.56 2.59
C GLY A 53 -8.36 -13.68 2.37
N ILE A 54 -8.41 -12.45 2.91
CA ILE A 54 -9.64 -11.66 2.96
C ILE A 54 -10.30 -11.44 1.58
N ALA A 55 -9.52 -11.17 0.54
CA ALA A 55 -9.97 -10.95 -0.83
C ALA A 55 -9.70 -12.15 -1.78
N ILE A 56 -9.25 -13.29 -1.26
CA ILE A 56 -9.11 -14.52 -2.04
C ILE A 56 -10.47 -15.22 -2.08
N PRO A 57 -10.91 -15.75 -3.25
CA PRO A 57 -12.16 -16.49 -3.36
C PRO A 57 -12.26 -17.68 -2.40
N GLU A 58 -13.47 -18.00 -1.93
CA GLU A 58 -13.72 -19.16 -1.06
C GLU A 58 -13.28 -20.47 -1.70
N ASP A 59 -13.53 -20.64 -2.99
CA ASP A 59 -13.13 -21.83 -3.77
C ASP A 59 -11.60 -22.02 -3.82
N ASP A 60 -10.84 -20.93 -3.62
CA ASP A 60 -9.38 -20.92 -3.55
C ASP A 60 -8.86 -20.88 -2.09
N GLY A 61 -9.73 -21.13 -1.11
CA GLY A 61 -9.39 -21.23 0.31
C GLY A 61 -9.38 -19.91 1.08
N GLY A 62 -9.85 -18.81 0.49
CA GLY A 62 -9.95 -17.49 1.11
C GLY A 62 -11.28 -17.23 1.80
N GLN A 63 -11.52 -15.96 2.13
CA GLN A 63 -12.75 -15.49 2.80
C GLN A 63 -13.85 -15.08 1.80
N GLY A 64 -13.51 -14.93 0.52
CA GLY A 64 -14.46 -14.52 -0.52
C GLY A 64 -14.98 -13.08 -0.38
N LEU A 65 -14.34 -12.25 0.47
CA LEU A 65 -14.70 -10.83 0.60
C LEU A 65 -14.08 -10.01 -0.55
N GLY A 66 -14.45 -8.71 -0.62
CA GLY A 66 -14.09 -7.87 -1.75
C GLY A 66 -12.85 -7.01 -1.53
N MET A 67 -12.60 -6.18 -2.54
CA MET A 67 -11.51 -5.19 -2.50
C MET A 67 -11.77 -4.07 -1.48
N VAL A 68 -13.04 -3.79 -1.12
CA VAL A 68 -13.36 -2.79 -0.09
C VAL A 68 -12.86 -3.27 1.27
N GLU A 69 -13.10 -4.52 1.65
CA GLU A 69 -12.67 -5.12 2.91
C GLU A 69 -11.14 -5.19 2.99
N LEU A 70 -10.47 -5.57 1.89
CA LEU A 70 -9.02 -5.52 1.81
C LEU A 70 -8.49 -4.08 1.96
N ALA A 71 -9.13 -3.10 1.34
CA ALA A 71 -8.72 -1.69 1.45
C ALA A 71 -8.88 -1.18 2.89
N VAL A 72 -9.98 -1.53 3.58
CA VAL A 72 -10.18 -1.23 5.01
C VAL A 72 -9.01 -1.77 5.84
N LEU A 73 -8.66 -3.03 5.64
CA LEU A 73 -7.58 -3.68 6.38
C LEU A 73 -6.21 -3.05 6.10
N LEU A 74 -5.89 -2.80 4.83
CA LEU A 74 -4.61 -2.20 4.45
C LEU A 74 -4.49 -0.74 4.87
N GLU A 75 -5.58 0.03 4.91
CA GLU A 75 -5.59 1.38 5.49
C GLU A 75 -5.20 1.33 6.98
N GLN A 76 -5.75 0.39 7.77
CA GLN A 76 -5.35 0.23 9.17
C GLN A 76 -3.90 -0.24 9.31
N SER A 77 -3.41 -1.12 8.43
CA SER A 77 -2.00 -1.53 8.38
C SER A 77 -1.06 -0.36 8.11
N GLY A 78 -1.41 0.50 7.14
CA GLY A 78 -0.67 1.74 6.84
C GLY A 78 -0.72 2.74 7.99
N TYR A 79 -1.87 2.89 8.64
CA TYR A 79 -2.04 3.73 9.82
C TYR A 79 -1.12 3.30 10.97
N ALA A 80 -1.01 2.01 11.25
CA ALA A 80 -0.10 1.47 12.25
C ALA A 80 1.36 1.42 11.79
N CYS A 81 1.64 1.64 10.51
CA CYS A 81 2.94 1.38 9.87
C CYS A 81 3.48 -0.03 10.19
N ALA A 82 2.59 -1.02 10.18
CA ALA A 82 2.87 -2.38 10.64
C ALA A 82 3.94 -3.05 9.77
N PRO A 83 5.09 -3.48 10.35
CA PRO A 83 6.04 -4.35 9.67
C PRO A 83 5.44 -5.76 9.54
N SER A 84 4.87 -6.08 8.39
CA SER A 84 4.26 -7.38 8.10
C SER A 84 4.28 -7.67 6.60
N PRO A 85 4.23 -8.93 6.16
CA PRO A 85 4.19 -9.31 4.75
C PRO A 85 2.79 -9.15 4.14
N LEU A 86 1.83 -8.50 4.81
CA LEU A 86 0.42 -8.43 4.41
C LEU A 86 0.23 -7.83 3.02
N LEU A 87 0.87 -6.68 2.72
CA LEU A 87 0.73 -6.05 1.40
C LEU A 87 1.40 -6.89 0.30
N GLY A 88 2.59 -7.44 0.55
CA GLY A 88 3.28 -8.31 -0.39
C GLY A 88 2.46 -9.56 -0.73
N SER A 89 1.92 -10.22 0.30
CA SER A 89 1.08 -11.42 0.15
C SER A 89 -0.25 -11.10 -0.54
N ALA A 90 -0.93 -10.01 -0.15
CA ALA A 90 -2.15 -9.56 -0.82
C ALA A 90 -1.88 -9.21 -2.29
N GLY A 91 -0.74 -8.57 -2.59
CA GLY A 91 -0.37 -8.24 -3.97
C GLY A 91 -0.14 -9.48 -4.83
N ALA A 92 0.60 -10.46 -4.34
CA ALA A 92 0.79 -11.73 -5.04
C ALA A 92 -0.55 -12.47 -5.22
N ALA A 93 -1.39 -12.52 -4.19
CA ALA A 93 -2.71 -13.15 -4.24
C ALA A 93 -3.64 -12.49 -5.28
N LEU A 94 -3.71 -11.15 -5.31
CA LEU A 94 -4.50 -10.41 -6.30
C LEU A 94 -4.06 -10.71 -7.73
N MET A 95 -2.75 -10.80 -7.97
CA MET A 95 -2.21 -11.13 -9.30
C MET A 95 -2.51 -12.57 -9.70
N VAL A 96 -2.29 -13.53 -8.78
CA VAL A 96 -2.58 -14.95 -9.05
C VAL A 96 -4.08 -15.18 -9.21
N SER A 97 -4.93 -14.53 -8.43
CA SER A 97 -6.40 -14.64 -8.58
C SER A 97 -6.90 -14.10 -9.90
N ALA A 98 -6.34 -12.98 -10.39
CA ALA A 98 -6.77 -12.34 -11.64
C ALA A 98 -6.16 -12.99 -12.91
N ALA A 99 -4.91 -13.44 -12.80
CA ALA A 99 -4.12 -13.78 -13.99
C ALA A 99 -3.50 -15.18 -13.96
N GLY A 100 -3.57 -15.91 -12.86
CA GLY A 100 -3.01 -17.26 -12.73
C GLY A 100 -3.77 -18.30 -13.52
N SER A 101 -3.07 -19.35 -14.02
CA SER A 101 -3.72 -20.58 -14.51
C SER A 101 -4.41 -21.32 -13.36
N ASP A 102 -5.25 -22.30 -13.69
CA ASP A 102 -5.91 -23.12 -12.66
C ASP A 102 -4.89 -23.83 -11.76
N GLU A 103 -3.77 -24.30 -12.33
CA GLU A 103 -2.68 -24.93 -11.59
C GLU A 103 -1.97 -23.94 -10.65
N GLN A 104 -1.65 -22.75 -11.14
CA GLN A 104 -0.99 -21.70 -10.35
C GLN A 104 -1.90 -21.23 -9.20
N ARG A 105 -3.20 -21.06 -9.46
CA ARG A 105 -4.20 -20.72 -8.43
C ARG A 105 -4.32 -21.82 -7.38
N ALA A 106 -4.47 -23.08 -7.80
CA ALA A 106 -4.59 -24.22 -6.90
C ALA A 106 -3.34 -24.45 -6.04
N GLU A 107 -2.16 -24.10 -6.55
CA GLU A 107 -0.91 -24.23 -5.81
C GLU A 107 -0.72 -23.13 -4.77
N TRP A 108 -0.98 -21.86 -5.13
CA TRP A 108 -0.54 -20.72 -4.33
C TRP A 108 -1.65 -20.05 -3.52
N LEU A 109 -2.87 -19.95 -4.03
CA LEU A 109 -3.91 -19.20 -3.34
C LEU A 109 -4.29 -19.79 -1.97
N PRO A 110 -4.42 -21.13 -1.77
CA PRO A 110 -4.72 -21.67 -0.44
C PRO A 110 -3.61 -21.40 0.58
N LYS A 111 -2.33 -21.48 0.15
CA LYS A 111 -1.18 -21.19 1.02
C LYS A 111 -1.09 -19.71 1.39
N LEU A 112 -1.34 -18.82 0.43
CA LEU A 112 -1.40 -17.38 0.68
C LEU A 112 -2.59 -17.02 1.58
N ALA A 113 -3.77 -17.62 1.36
CA ALA A 113 -4.97 -17.38 2.14
C ALA A 113 -4.81 -17.78 3.61
N SER A 114 -4.17 -18.92 3.87
CA SER A 114 -3.88 -19.40 5.23
C SER A 114 -2.72 -18.68 5.91
N GLY A 115 -1.92 -17.91 5.15
CA GLY A 115 -0.68 -17.32 5.63
C GLY A 115 0.47 -18.32 5.82
N GLU A 116 0.32 -19.57 5.34
CA GLU A 116 1.40 -20.57 5.28
C GLU A 116 2.52 -20.11 4.35
N ALA A 117 2.16 -19.50 3.21
CA ALA A 117 3.10 -18.82 2.32
C ALA A 117 2.91 -17.31 2.37
N THR A 118 4.02 -16.60 2.14
CA THR A 118 4.05 -15.15 1.99
C THR A 118 4.42 -14.76 0.56
N GLY A 119 3.95 -13.61 0.12
CA GLY A 119 4.13 -13.14 -1.25
C GLY A 119 4.93 -11.85 -1.36
N SER A 120 5.47 -11.65 -2.55
CA SER A 120 6.17 -10.44 -2.98
C SER A 120 5.74 -10.03 -4.37
N PHE A 121 5.96 -8.78 -4.71
CA PHE A 121 5.81 -8.27 -6.08
C PHE A 121 6.80 -7.17 -6.38
N GLY A 122 7.11 -7.01 -7.67
CA GLY A 122 7.95 -5.96 -8.21
C GLY A 122 8.06 -6.07 -9.72
N GLY A 123 8.95 -5.31 -10.37
CA GLY A 123 9.06 -5.35 -11.81
C GLY A 123 10.31 -4.69 -12.37
N PHE A 124 10.36 -4.65 -13.68
CA PHE A 124 11.37 -3.95 -14.46
C PHE A 124 10.72 -2.78 -15.20
N ALA A 125 11.29 -1.60 -15.07
CA ALA A 125 10.92 -0.41 -15.82
C ALA A 125 12.11 0.01 -16.68
N GLU A 126 11.91 0.13 -18.00
CA GLU A 126 12.95 0.54 -18.96
C GLU A 126 14.26 -0.29 -18.87
N GLY A 127 14.16 -1.59 -18.48
CA GLY A 127 15.29 -2.49 -18.31
C GLY A 127 16.04 -2.36 -16.99
N GLU A 128 15.55 -1.53 -16.07
CA GLU A 128 16.08 -1.42 -14.71
C GLU A 128 15.16 -2.12 -13.70
N SER A 129 15.75 -2.86 -12.75
CA SER A 129 15.02 -3.49 -11.66
C SER A 129 14.38 -2.44 -10.76
N THR A 130 13.09 -2.62 -10.45
CA THR A 130 12.42 -1.88 -9.39
C THR A 130 12.55 -2.59 -8.06
N LEU A 131 12.14 -1.91 -6.98
CA LEU A 131 12.13 -2.53 -5.66
C LEU A 131 11.05 -3.60 -5.56
N PHE A 132 11.46 -4.79 -5.13
CA PHE A 132 10.57 -5.87 -4.74
C PHE A 132 10.32 -5.78 -3.24
N CYS A 133 9.06 -5.63 -2.84
CA CYS A 133 8.70 -5.54 -1.42
C CYS A 133 8.61 -6.95 -0.82
N ASP A 134 9.14 -7.09 0.38
CA ASP A 134 9.10 -8.30 1.21
C ASP A 134 9.73 -9.56 0.58
N LEU A 135 10.38 -9.46 -0.59
CA LEU A 135 11.00 -10.59 -1.31
C LEU A 135 11.99 -11.40 -0.46
N PRO A 136 12.87 -10.77 0.38
CA PRO A 136 13.80 -11.56 1.21
C PRO A 136 13.14 -12.53 2.20
N THR A 137 11.85 -12.39 2.43
CA THR A 137 11.07 -13.22 3.35
C THR A 137 9.86 -13.87 2.69
N ALA A 138 9.72 -13.74 1.37
CA ALA A 138 8.60 -14.29 0.62
C ALA A 138 8.86 -15.75 0.18
N ASP A 139 7.77 -16.49 0.00
CA ASP A 139 7.77 -17.84 -0.58
C ASP A 139 7.47 -17.80 -2.09
N VAL A 140 6.69 -16.81 -2.53
CA VAL A 140 6.32 -16.63 -3.94
C VAL A 140 6.46 -15.17 -4.37
N VAL A 141 6.85 -14.95 -5.62
CA VAL A 141 7.03 -13.62 -6.17
C VAL A 141 6.33 -13.46 -7.53
N VAL A 142 5.70 -12.30 -7.71
CA VAL A 142 5.18 -11.83 -8.99
C VAL A 142 6.10 -10.76 -9.56
N THR A 143 6.63 -10.99 -10.75
CA THR A 143 7.51 -10.09 -11.47
C THR A 143 6.82 -9.51 -12.70
N PHE A 144 6.74 -8.18 -12.81
CA PHE A 144 6.28 -7.49 -14.03
C PHE A 144 7.48 -7.25 -14.96
N ASP A 145 7.40 -7.68 -16.22
CA ASP A 145 8.52 -7.64 -17.19
C ASP A 145 8.24 -6.78 -18.44
N GLY A 146 7.16 -6.00 -18.44
CA GLY A 146 6.77 -5.17 -19.59
C GLY A 146 5.95 -5.90 -20.66
N GLU A 147 5.99 -7.24 -20.70
CA GLU A 147 5.15 -8.08 -21.56
C GLU A 147 3.96 -8.70 -20.79
N GLY A 148 3.97 -8.55 -19.47
CA GLY A 148 2.94 -9.09 -18.58
C GLY A 148 3.49 -9.32 -17.18
N ALA A 149 3.20 -10.50 -16.62
CA ALA A 149 3.68 -10.89 -15.30
C ALA A 149 4.11 -12.36 -15.29
N LEU A 150 5.11 -12.64 -14.47
CA LEU A 150 5.65 -13.98 -14.20
C LEU A 150 5.41 -14.32 -12.73
N LEU A 151 5.22 -15.60 -12.44
CA LEU A 151 5.11 -16.14 -11.09
C LEU A 151 6.21 -17.17 -10.86
N ALA A 152 6.92 -17.05 -9.76
CA ALA A 152 7.95 -18.00 -9.37
C ALA A 152 7.96 -18.25 -7.86
N PRO A 153 8.37 -19.45 -7.39
CA PRO A 153 8.86 -19.61 -6.03
C PRO A 153 10.02 -18.63 -5.78
N ALA A 154 10.02 -17.93 -4.66
CA ALA A 154 11.08 -16.95 -4.36
C ALA A 154 12.48 -17.58 -4.30
N SER A 155 12.54 -18.88 -3.97
CA SER A 155 13.79 -19.66 -3.95
C SER A 155 14.45 -19.87 -5.34
N GLU A 156 13.70 -19.63 -6.42
CA GLU A 156 14.16 -19.77 -7.81
C GLU A 156 14.56 -18.41 -8.43
N VAL A 157 14.37 -17.31 -7.68
CA VAL A 157 14.68 -15.95 -8.14
C VAL A 157 16.00 -15.49 -7.53
N ASP A 158 16.92 -15.06 -8.38
CA ASP A 158 18.17 -14.45 -7.93
C ASP A 158 17.94 -12.98 -7.56
N PHE A 159 18.15 -12.64 -6.30
CA PHE A 159 17.93 -11.29 -5.80
C PHE A 159 19.01 -10.81 -4.84
N GLU A 160 19.21 -9.51 -4.80
CA GLU A 160 20.10 -8.83 -3.85
C GLU A 160 19.24 -8.08 -2.80
N PRO A 161 19.30 -8.49 -1.51
CA PRO A 161 18.65 -7.73 -0.44
C PRO A 161 19.27 -6.34 -0.29
N ILE A 162 18.45 -5.30 -0.24
CA ILE A 162 18.91 -3.92 -0.15
C ILE A 162 18.37 -3.20 1.09
N LYS A 163 19.13 -2.21 1.55
CA LYS A 163 18.73 -1.31 2.63
C LYS A 163 18.03 -0.08 2.07
N ALA A 164 16.74 -0.21 1.71
CA ALA A 164 15.92 0.94 1.35
C ALA A 164 15.76 1.93 2.53
N ILE A 165 15.33 3.15 2.23
CA ILE A 165 15.07 4.17 3.28
C ILE A 165 13.94 3.77 4.22
N ASP A 166 12.91 3.07 3.71
CA ASP A 166 11.89 2.42 4.55
C ASP A 166 12.50 1.17 5.18
N ALA A 167 12.63 1.20 6.48
CA ALA A 167 13.16 0.09 7.28
C ALA A 167 12.04 -0.80 7.85
N THR A 168 10.78 -0.42 7.67
CA THR A 168 9.62 -1.15 8.21
C THR A 168 9.17 -2.29 7.28
N ARG A 169 9.91 -2.53 6.18
CA ARG A 169 9.81 -3.67 5.26
C ARG A 169 11.17 -4.13 4.80
N SER A 170 11.25 -5.37 4.36
CA SER A 170 12.40 -5.87 3.59
C SER A 170 12.23 -5.54 2.10
N TYR A 171 13.35 -5.30 1.42
CA TYR A 171 13.38 -4.98 0.00
C TYR A 171 14.53 -5.68 -0.69
N ALA A 172 14.34 -6.00 -1.97
CA ALA A 172 15.38 -6.58 -2.82
C ALA A 172 15.35 -5.99 -4.23
N LEU A 173 16.46 -6.14 -4.93
CA LEU A 173 16.56 -5.98 -6.40
C LEU A 173 16.66 -7.38 -7.01
N VAL A 174 16.02 -7.59 -8.14
CA VAL A 174 16.06 -8.83 -8.93
C VAL A 174 16.88 -8.56 -10.17
N SER A 175 17.80 -9.47 -10.50
CA SER A 175 18.70 -9.31 -11.65
C SER A 175 18.00 -9.63 -12.97
N ASP A 176 17.22 -10.73 -12.98
CA ASP A 176 16.54 -11.22 -14.17
C ASP A 176 15.10 -11.66 -13.80
N ALA A 177 14.16 -11.40 -14.71
CA ALA A 177 12.79 -11.90 -14.57
C ALA A 177 12.79 -13.43 -14.69
N ALA A 178 12.25 -14.11 -13.69
CA ALA A 178 12.18 -15.57 -13.64
C ALA A 178 10.75 -16.02 -13.34
N GLY A 179 10.40 -17.22 -13.79
CA GLY A 179 9.13 -17.86 -13.47
C GLY A 179 8.27 -18.18 -14.68
N GLU A 180 7.07 -18.67 -14.40
CA GLU A 180 6.06 -19.01 -15.40
C GLU A 180 5.14 -17.81 -15.66
N ARG A 181 4.76 -17.62 -16.94
CA ARG A 181 3.85 -16.55 -17.33
C ARG A 181 2.47 -16.71 -16.66
N LEU A 182 1.93 -15.63 -16.11
CA LEU A 182 0.53 -15.55 -15.74
C LEU A 182 -0.30 -15.35 -17.03
N PRO A 183 -1.20 -16.30 -17.40
CA PRO A 183 -1.85 -16.28 -18.71
C PRO A 183 -3.10 -15.40 -18.79
N GLY A 184 -3.63 -14.92 -17.66
CA GLY A 184 -4.93 -14.23 -17.57
C GLY A 184 -4.83 -12.71 -17.57
N GLU A 185 -5.74 -12.07 -16.84
CA GLU A 185 -5.98 -10.61 -16.84
C GLU A 185 -4.96 -9.84 -15.97
N VAL A 186 -3.70 -9.75 -16.46
CA VAL A 186 -2.60 -9.11 -15.72
C VAL A 186 -2.91 -7.66 -15.37
N ASP A 187 -3.50 -6.88 -16.29
CA ASP A 187 -3.84 -5.48 -16.03
C ASP A 187 -4.90 -5.34 -14.93
N ALA A 188 -5.91 -6.21 -14.91
CA ALA A 188 -6.93 -6.22 -13.86
C ALA A 188 -6.33 -6.54 -12.48
N GLY A 189 -5.39 -7.49 -12.41
CA GLY A 189 -4.63 -7.79 -11.19
C GLY A 189 -3.78 -6.62 -10.72
N ARG A 190 -3.07 -5.98 -11.67
CA ARG A 190 -2.22 -4.80 -11.41
C ARG A 190 -3.03 -3.61 -10.92
N ASP A 191 -4.24 -3.38 -11.46
CA ASP A 191 -5.12 -2.31 -11.02
C ASP A 191 -5.63 -2.55 -9.59
N ARG A 192 -6.03 -3.78 -9.25
CA ARG A 192 -6.37 -4.15 -7.86
C ARG A 192 -5.19 -3.96 -6.90
N LEU A 193 -3.99 -4.35 -7.31
CA LEU A 193 -2.78 -4.13 -6.53
C LEU A 193 -2.49 -2.63 -6.32
N ALA A 194 -2.72 -1.79 -7.33
CA ALA A 194 -2.58 -0.35 -7.20
C ALA A 194 -3.57 0.23 -6.17
N VAL A 195 -4.80 -0.28 -6.11
CA VAL A 195 -5.80 0.08 -5.09
C VAL A 195 -5.35 -0.37 -3.69
N ALA A 196 -4.79 -1.56 -3.56
CA ALA A 196 -4.26 -2.08 -2.30
C ALA A 196 -3.13 -1.18 -1.74
N ILE A 197 -2.20 -0.77 -2.60
CA ILE A 197 -1.13 0.18 -2.23
C ILE A 197 -1.72 1.55 -1.86
N ALA A 198 -2.72 2.04 -2.59
CA ALA A 198 -3.38 3.31 -2.31
C ALA A 198 -4.08 3.31 -0.94
N ALA A 199 -4.67 2.18 -0.54
CA ALA A 199 -5.28 2.02 0.78
C ALA A 199 -4.25 2.13 1.91
N GLU A 200 -3.12 1.44 1.80
CA GLU A 200 -2.05 1.57 2.78
C GLU A 200 -1.52 3.00 2.88
N LEU A 201 -1.29 3.67 1.74
CA LEU A 201 -0.81 5.05 1.69
C LEU A 201 -1.81 6.05 2.31
N THR A 202 -3.10 5.79 2.19
CA THR A 202 -4.16 6.57 2.86
C THR A 202 -4.03 6.45 4.38
N GLY A 203 -3.81 5.25 4.91
CA GLY A 203 -3.54 5.03 6.33
C GLY A 203 -2.27 5.72 6.82
N VAL A 204 -1.20 5.66 6.03
CA VAL A 204 0.05 6.41 6.29
C VAL A 204 -0.20 7.92 6.41
N ALA A 205 -0.97 8.48 5.48
CA ALA A 205 -1.31 9.91 5.50
C ALA A 205 -2.18 10.25 6.72
N GLN A 206 -3.19 9.44 7.03
CA GLN A 206 -4.07 9.64 8.19
C GLN A 206 -3.29 9.70 9.50
N ARG A 207 -2.40 8.76 9.75
CA ARG A 207 -1.63 8.75 11.00
C ARG A 207 -0.68 9.95 11.11
N ALA A 208 0.00 10.30 10.04
CA ALA A 208 0.89 11.46 10.02
C ALA A 208 0.14 12.77 10.27
N LEU A 209 -1.06 12.93 9.71
CA LEU A 209 -1.95 14.05 9.98
C LEU A 209 -2.33 14.12 11.46
N GLU A 210 -2.80 13.02 12.05
CA GLU A 210 -3.21 12.98 13.45
C GLU A 210 -2.07 13.32 14.40
N MET A 211 -0.90 12.72 14.21
CA MET A 211 0.31 13.05 14.99
C MET A 211 0.64 14.54 14.93
N ALA A 212 0.53 15.17 13.76
CA ALA A 212 0.80 16.60 13.62
C ALA A 212 -0.25 17.47 14.30
N VAL A 213 -1.54 17.08 14.23
CA VAL A 213 -2.64 17.79 14.89
C VAL A 213 -2.55 17.66 16.41
N GLU A 214 -2.27 16.45 16.93
CA GLU A 214 -2.02 16.23 18.35
C GLU A 214 -0.91 17.14 18.87
N TYR A 215 0.24 17.11 18.20
CA TYR A 215 1.37 17.97 18.56
C TYR A 215 1.04 19.47 18.48
N ALA A 216 0.31 19.88 17.43
CA ALA A 216 -0.07 21.27 17.25
C ALA A 216 -1.03 21.80 18.35
N ARG A 217 -1.79 20.90 18.98
CA ARG A 217 -2.67 21.23 20.13
C ARG A 217 -1.93 21.33 21.44
N GLU A 218 -0.87 20.54 21.62
CA GLU A 218 -0.13 20.43 22.88
C GLU A 218 1.07 21.37 22.95
N ARG A 219 1.79 21.56 21.83
CA ARG A 219 2.99 22.39 21.79
C ARG A 219 2.66 23.86 21.87
N GLU A 220 3.17 24.52 22.89
CA GLU A 220 3.01 25.95 23.07
C GLU A 220 4.26 26.76 22.66
N GLN A 221 4.05 27.84 21.95
CA GLN A 221 5.03 28.86 21.64
C GLN A 221 4.35 30.23 21.58
N PHE A 222 5.07 31.27 22.03
CA PHE A 222 4.53 32.64 22.09
C PHE A 222 3.22 32.74 22.85
N GLY A 223 3.09 31.96 23.94
CA GLY A 223 1.99 32.03 24.91
C GLY A 223 0.69 31.33 24.51
N ARG A 224 0.72 30.47 23.46
CA ARG A 224 -0.44 29.67 23.03
C ARG A 224 -0.02 28.43 22.23
N PRO A 225 -0.91 27.42 22.08
CA PRO A 225 -0.67 26.28 21.21
C PRO A 225 -0.32 26.69 19.78
N ILE A 226 0.65 26.00 19.17
CA ILE A 226 1.11 26.36 17.81
C ILE A 226 0.01 26.20 16.76
N GLY A 227 -0.96 25.32 16.98
CA GLY A 227 -2.15 25.14 16.13
C GLY A 227 -3.05 26.38 16.04
N ALA A 228 -2.95 27.32 16.98
CA ALA A 228 -3.68 28.60 16.93
C ALA A 228 -3.11 29.58 15.87
N TYR A 229 -1.95 29.30 15.29
CA TYR A 229 -1.35 30.11 14.24
C TYR A 229 -1.79 29.61 12.85
N GLN A 230 -2.23 30.51 11.98
CA GLN A 230 -2.72 30.16 10.64
C GLN A 230 -1.69 29.38 9.80
N GLY A 231 -0.39 29.68 9.95
CA GLY A 231 0.66 28.93 9.26
C GLY A 231 0.71 27.45 9.62
N VAL A 232 0.23 27.05 10.79
CA VAL A 232 0.11 25.65 11.24
C VAL A 232 -1.28 25.09 10.94
N SER A 233 -2.35 25.79 11.34
CA SER A 233 -3.73 25.30 11.17
C SER A 233 -4.12 25.12 9.71
N HIS A 234 -3.72 26.03 8.81
CA HIS A 234 -3.97 25.85 7.36
C HIS A 234 -3.18 24.69 6.78
N ARG A 235 -1.98 24.42 7.28
CA ARG A 235 -1.20 23.23 6.90
C ARG A 235 -1.91 21.94 7.33
N CYS A 236 -2.44 21.89 8.55
CA CYS A 236 -3.23 20.75 9.02
C CYS A 236 -4.51 20.56 8.18
N ALA A 237 -5.19 21.64 7.82
CA ALA A 237 -6.36 21.58 6.94
C ALA A 237 -6.03 21.07 5.54
N ALA A 238 -4.89 21.48 4.96
CA ALA A 238 -4.42 20.99 3.67
C ALA A 238 -4.04 19.49 3.73
N MET A 239 -3.42 19.04 4.84
CA MET A 239 -3.16 17.62 5.07
C MET A 239 -4.45 16.81 5.16
N LEU A 240 -5.47 17.31 5.87
CA LEU A 240 -6.78 16.68 5.97
C LEU A 240 -7.42 16.53 4.58
N LEU A 241 -7.46 17.62 3.81
CA LEU A 241 -8.00 17.59 2.44
C LEU A 241 -7.29 16.53 1.60
N ALA A 242 -5.95 16.49 1.62
CA ALA A 242 -5.16 15.52 0.87
C ALA A 242 -5.46 14.07 1.28
N THR A 243 -5.65 13.81 2.57
CA THR A 243 -5.96 12.49 3.10
C THR A 243 -7.37 12.06 2.71
N GLU A 244 -8.37 12.93 2.83
CA GLU A 244 -9.76 12.61 2.50
C GLU A 244 -9.99 12.43 0.98
N GLU A 245 -9.29 13.20 0.14
CA GLU A 245 -9.28 12.98 -1.31
C GLU A 245 -8.67 11.60 -1.65
N SER A 246 -7.56 11.23 -1.01
CA SER A 246 -6.95 9.90 -1.16
C SER A 246 -7.93 8.80 -0.75
N ARG A 247 -8.56 8.93 0.43
CA ARG A 247 -9.54 7.94 0.94
C ARG A 247 -10.71 7.77 -0.01
N SER A 248 -11.32 8.87 -0.45
CA SER A 248 -12.48 8.84 -1.32
C SER A 248 -12.19 8.14 -2.64
N LEU A 249 -11.06 8.45 -3.28
CA LEU A 249 -10.65 7.80 -4.53
C LEU A 249 -10.29 6.33 -4.34
N THR A 250 -9.63 5.99 -3.23
CA THR A 250 -9.25 4.61 -2.91
C THR A 250 -10.47 3.72 -2.70
N TYR A 251 -11.44 4.16 -1.89
CA TYR A 251 -12.66 3.38 -1.67
C TYR A 251 -13.57 3.33 -2.90
N TYR A 252 -13.59 4.39 -3.72
CA TYR A 252 -14.24 4.35 -5.01
C TYR A 252 -13.60 3.28 -5.91
N ALA A 253 -12.27 3.25 -6.02
CA ALA A 253 -11.56 2.27 -6.82
C ALA A 253 -11.71 0.84 -6.28
N ALA A 254 -11.71 0.66 -4.96
CA ALA A 254 -11.99 -0.63 -4.35
C ALA A 254 -13.40 -1.14 -4.67
N TRP A 255 -14.40 -0.26 -4.60
CA TRP A 255 -15.76 -0.60 -4.98
C TRP A 255 -15.90 -0.92 -6.48
N THR A 256 -15.24 -0.18 -7.38
CA THR A 256 -15.29 -0.48 -8.82
C THR A 256 -14.68 -1.82 -9.15
N ALA A 257 -13.67 -2.26 -8.41
CA ALA A 257 -13.04 -3.56 -8.62
C ALA A 257 -14.02 -4.74 -8.47
N ASP A 258 -15.03 -4.58 -7.62
CA ASP A 258 -16.02 -5.61 -7.34
C ASP A 258 -17.35 -5.39 -8.08
N ALA A 259 -17.79 -4.13 -8.22
CA ALA A 259 -19.13 -3.78 -8.71
C ALA A 259 -19.16 -3.29 -10.17
N GLU A 260 -18.11 -2.62 -10.65
CA GLU A 260 -18.00 -2.03 -11.99
C GLU A 260 -16.59 -2.22 -12.56
N PRO A 261 -16.15 -3.46 -12.85
CA PRO A 261 -14.77 -3.76 -13.26
C PRO A 261 -14.28 -2.99 -14.48
N GLU A 262 -15.17 -2.60 -15.38
CA GLU A 262 -14.86 -1.79 -16.56
C GLU A 262 -14.40 -0.37 -16.19
N SER A 263 -14.80 0.15 -15.02
CA SER A 263 -14.39 1.47 -14.49
C SER A 263 -13.09 1.39 -13.69
N LEU A 264 -12.63 0.19 -13.31
CA LEU A 264 -11.47 -0.02 -12.45
C LEU A 264 -10.18 0.62 -13.00
N PRO A 265 -9.81 0.49 -14.27
CA PRO A 265 -8.55 1.04 -14.78
C PRO A 265 -8.40 2.55 -14.51
N MET A 266 -9.47 3.32 -14.74
CA MET A 266 -9.50 4.75 -14.47
C MET A 266 -9.47 5.04 -12.97
N ALA A 267 -10.33 4.36 -12.20
CA ALA A 267 -10.45 4.56 -10.76
C ALA A 267 -9.14 4.21 -10.04
N ALA A 268 -8.49 3.09 -10.39
CA ALA A 268 -7.20 2.66 -9.84
C ALA A 268 -6.09 3.68 -10.15
N ALA A 269 -6.02 4.18 -11.38
CA ALA A 269 -5.04 5.20 -11.76
C ALA A 269 -5.24 6.50 -10.97
N MET A 270 -6.49 6.96 -10.78
CA MET A 270 -6.82 8.13 -9.97
C MET A 270 -6.45 7.93 -8.50
N ALA A 271 -6.80 6.78 -7.92
CA ALA A 271 -6.48 6.42 -6.54
C ALA A 271 -4.97 6.37 -6.32
N ALA A 272 -4.23 5.66 -7.17
CA ALA A 272 -2.78 5.54 -7.08
C ALA A 272 -2.07 6.89 -7.21
N ALA A 273 -2.50 7.75 -8.15
CA ALA A 273 -1.94 9.09 -8.30
C ALA A 273 -2.13 9.93 -7.03
N ARG A 274 -3.36 9.95 -6.47
CA ARG A 274 -3.66 10.78 -5.30
C ARG A 274 -3.09 10.22 -4.02
N ALA A 275 -3.19 8.92 -3.80
CA ALA A 275 -2.62 8.27 -2.63
C ALA A 275 -1.08 8.34 -2.61
N GLY A 276 -0.42 8.17 -3.76
CA GLY A 276 1.02 8.33 -3.88
C GLY A 276 1.51 9.74 -3.53
N ASP A 277 0.75 10.78 -3.92
CA ASP A 277 1.01 12.15 -3.50
C ASP A 277 0.72 12.34 -2.00
N ALA A 278 -0.43 11.90 -1.49
CA ALA A 278 -0.82 12.06 -0.09
C ALA A 278 0.14 11.33 0.86
N GLY A 279 0.51 10.08 0.54
CA GLY A 279 1.44 9.25 1.32
C GLY A 279 2.82 9.87 1.51
N TRP A 280 3.24 10.79 0.61
CA TRP A 280 4.47 11.55 0.75
C TRP A 280 4.24 12.95 1.31
N GLN A 281 3.31 13.73 0.74
CA GLN A 281 3.13 15.15 1.06
C GLN A 281 2.59 15.37 2.48
N VAL A 282 1.71 14.49 2.97
CA VAL A 282 1.13 14.61 4.31
C VAL A 282 2.18 14.37 5.39
N PRO A 283 2.96 13.27 5.40
CA PRO A 283 4.04 13.10 6.37
C PRO A 283 5.13 14.18 6.25
N ALA A 284 5.46 14.65 5.05
CA ALA A 284 6.42 15.75 4.86
C ALA A 284 5.90 17.08 5.43
N SER A 285 4.59 17.34 5.31
CA SER A 285 3.94 18.50 5.91
C SER A 285 3.85 18.38 7.43
N ALA A 286 3.56 17.17 7.94
CA ALA A 286 3.60 16.87 9.38
C ALA A 286 5.00 17.13 9.97
N LEU A 287 6.06 16.69 9.27
CA LEU A 287 7.44 16.95 9.66
C LEU A 287 7.71 18.44 9.87
N GLN A 288 7.16 19.30 9.01
CA GLN A 288 7.28 20.76 9.16
C GLN A 288 6.51 21.30 10.37
N VAL A 289 5.37 20.68 10.75
CA VAL A 289 4.64 21.05 11.98
C VAL A 289 5.44 20.71 13.23
N PHE A 290 6.10 19.55 13.26
CA PHE A 290 6.99 19.16 14.37
C PHE A 290 8.23 20.04 14.47
N GLY A 291 8.72 20.60 13.35
CA GLY A 291 9.95 21.35 13.30
C GLY A 291 11.17 20.49 13.66
N GLY A 292 12.11 21.00 14.44
CA GLY A 292 13.38 20.33 14.72
C GLY A 292 13.26 18.92 15.28
N ILE A 293 12.27 18.64 16.15
CA ILE A 293 12.10 17.33 16.76
C ILE A 293 11.69 16.27 15.73
N GLY A 294 10.90 16.64 14.72
CA GLY A 294 10.48 15.71 13.67
C GLY A 294 11.63 15.14 12.83
N PHE A 295 12.79 15.83 12.79
CA PHE A 295 13.99 15.37 12.08
C PHE A 295 14.89 14.45 12.92
N THR A 296 14.58 14.27 14.19
CA THR A 296 15.40 13.43 15.07
C THR A 296 15.01 11.95 14.94
N TRP A 297 15.95 11.06 15.26
CA TRP A 297 15.69 9.61 15.27
C TRP A 297 14.75 9.17 16.40
N GLU A 298 14.59 10.00 17.42
CA GLU A 298 13.68 9.75 18.54
C GLU A 298 12.22 9.87 18.14
N HIS A 299 11.91 10.63 17.08
CA HIS A 299 10.54 10.86 16.64
C HIS A 299 10.10 9.82 15.59
N ASP A 300 8.99 9.15 15.84
CA ASP A 300 8.53 8.02 15.02
C ASP A 300 7.95 8.39 13.65
N LEU A 301 7.58 9.66 13.40
CA LEU A 301 7.03 10.13 12.11
C LEU A 301 7.89 9.70 10.91
N GLN A 302 9.19 9.53 11.11
CA GLN A 302 10.11 9.08 10.08
C GLN A 302 9.69 7.75 9.42
N PHE A 303 9.01 6.85 10.15
CA PHE A 303 8.58 5.57 9.61
C PHE A 303 7.48 5.77 8.54
N TRP A 304 6.46 6.57 8.85
CA TRP A 304 5.39 6.91 7.89
C TRP A 304 5.92 7.70 6.69
N LEU A 305 6.81 8.66 6.93
CA LEU A 305 7.44 9.45 5.88
C LEU A 305 8.20 8.56 4.87
N LYS A 306 8.99 7.63 5.38
CA LYS A 306 9.81 6.73 4.56
C LYS A 306 8.96 5.66 3.86
N ARG A 307 7.98 5.07 4.58
CA ARG A 307 7.01 4.12 4.02
C ARG A 307 6.24 4.77 2.86
N GLY A 308 5.65 5.94 3.07
CA GLY A 308 4.90 6.66 2.04
C GLY A 308 5.75 7.02 0.82
N ARG A 309 7.03 7.35 1.02
CA ARG A 309 7.96 7.66 -0.07
C ARG A 309 8.27 6.46 -0.95
N VAL A 310 8.46 5.29 -0.37
CA VAL A 310 8.78 4.06 -1.11
C VAL A 310 7.53 3.45 -1.71
N ALA A 311 6.49 3.21 -0.90
CA ALA A 311 5.26 2.56 -1.35
C ALA A 311 4.56 3.33 -2.49
N GLY A 312 4.58 4.66 -2.46
CA GLY A 312 3.99 5.50 -3.52
C GLY A 312 4.69 5.43 -4.88
N ARG A 313 5.65 4.50 -5.06
CA ARG A 313 6.40 4.30 -6.31
C ARG A 313 6.52 2.83 -6.74
N MET A 314 5.91 1.91 -6.02
CA MET A 314 6.05 0.46 -6.29
C MET A 314 5.50 0.03 -7.66
N LEU A 315 4.46 0.69 -8.16
CA LEU A 315 3.85 0.41 -9.47
C LEU A 315 3.87 1.61 -10.43
N GLY A 316 4.82 2.50 -10.25
CA GLY A 316 4.93 3.75 -10.98
C GLY A 316 4.79 4.96 -10.06
N THR A 317 5.17 6.13 -10.57
CA THR A 317 5.09 7.38 -9.80
C THR A 317 3.67 7.97 -9.87
N PRO A 318 3.29 8.88 -8.97
CA PRO A 318 2.03 9.64 -9.12
C PRO A 318 1.88 10.36 -10.46
N ARG A 319 3.00 10.72 -11.11
CA ARG A 319 3.00 11.30 -12.44
C ARG A 319 2.58 10.27 -13.49
N ASP A 320 3.16 9.07 -13.47
CA ASP A 320 2.84 8.01 -14.43
C ASP A 320 1.36 7.63 -14.35
N HIS A 321 0.82 7.57 -13.13
CA HIS A 321 -0.61 7.32 -12.91
C HIS A 321 -1.49 8.47 -13.45
N ARG A 322 -1.07 9.75 -13.34
CA ARG A 322 -1.79 10.87 -13.96
C ARG A 322 -1.72 10.84 -15.48
N GLU A 323 -0.59 10.45 -16.06
CA GLU A 323 -0.45 10.23 -17.50
C GLU A 323 -1.42 9.13 -17.96
N ARG A 324 -1.49 8.00 -17.21
CA ARG A 324 -2.48 6.93 -17.47
C ARG A 324 -3.93 7.44 -17.40
N VAL A 325 -4.27 8.31 -16.44
CA VAL A 325 -5.61 8.96 -16.37
C VAL A 325 -5.87 9.78 -17.63
N ALA A 326 -4.90 10.56 -18.10
CA ALA A 326 -5.03 11.35 -19.31
C ALA A 326 -5.24 10.48 -20.56
N ASP A 327 -4.48 9.39 -20.68
CA ASP A 327 -4.60 8.43 -21.79
C ASP A 327 -5.99 7.77 -21.81
N LEU A 328 -6.44 7.27 -20.66
CA LEU A 328 -7.77 6.64 -20.51
C LEU A 328 -8.92 7.63 -20.73
N SER A 329 -8.69 8.93 -20.49
CA SER A 329 -9.66 10.00 -20.77
C SER A 329 -9.65 10.46 -22.24
N GLY A 330 -8.79 9.91 -23.10
CA GLY A 330 -8.61 10.37 -24.47
C GLY A 330 -7.85 11.70 -24.59
N LEU A 331 -7.23 12.17 -23.51
CA LEU A 331 -6.43 13.42 -23.46
C LEU A 331 -4.92 13.13 -23.57
N GLY A 332 -4.53 11.86 -23.77
CA GLY A 332 -3.14 11.45 -23.94
C GLY A 332 -2.48 12.04 -25.19
N SER A 333 -1.19 11.90 -25.32
CA SER A 333 -0.18 12.55 -26.18
C SER A 333 -0.52 12.90 -27.65
N GLY A 334 -1.78 12.82 -28.05
CA GLY A 334 -2.27 13.24 -29.37
C GLY A 334 -2.81 14.67 -29.44
N VAL A 335 -2.94 15.39 -28.34
CA VAL A 335 -3.54 16.74 -28.32
C VAL A 335 -2.61 17.71 -27.61
N VAL A 336 -1.96 18.49 -28.36
CA VAL A 336 -1.50 19.87 -28.28
C VAL A 336 -0.14 20.04 -28.92
N ALA A 337 -0.07 20.00 -30.24
CA ALA A 337 0.82 20.92 -30.91
C ALA A 337 0.22 22.33 -30.73
N VAL A 338 0.70 23.08 -29.75
CA VAL A 338 0.41 24.52 -29.67
C VAL A 338 1.03 25.11 -30.93
N PRO A 339 0.23 25.76 -31.83
CA PRO A 339 0.83 26.47 -32.97
C PRO A 339 1.71 27.58 -32.40
N THR A 340 2.98 27.57 -32.79
CA THR A 340 3.92 28.68 -32.59
C THR A 340 3.50 29.93 -33.33
#